data_bcf8ffbfe9e31c100bb1eed9ab1a9e49
#
_entry.id   bcf8ffbfe9e31c100bb1eed9ab1a9e49
#
_cell.length_a   1.000
_cell.length_b   1.000
_cell.length_c   1.000
_cell.angle_alpha   90.00
_cell.angle_beta   90.00
_cell.angle_gamma   90.00
#
_symmetry.space_group_name_H-M   'P 1'
#
loop_
_entity.id
_entity.type
_entity.pdbx_description
1 polymer ?
#
loop_
_entity_poly.entity_id
_entity_poly.type
_entity_poly.pdbx_seq_one_letter_code
_entity_poly.pdbx_strand_id
1 'polypeptide(L)'
;MMQAKTTGLVLGAVLMAGPASAYDAYDPNNCNGVDWDDQRPQVVQKVIAGPRVHFIKSPYDDDFTATTCPADTEACRQKSYLVTGDFVLIGKTQGPFTCVVYQSPLANRQVWAKGWLPTSALTTVVPMPSPKVSDWIGTWYHPGGEIKIARGDGGKLGIEGGMTVPAAQDFHTGELKGNAAPERDTIAFVDDGSIPFEKTEGECRVRMQRVGQWLLVEDNSGCGGATVTFTGLYRRTK
;
A
#
# COMPACT_ATOMS: atom_id res chain seq x y z
N MET A 1 13.66 -83.46 14.07
CA MET A 1 13.52 -82.05 14.52
C MET A 1 13.67 -81.19 13.28
N MET A 2 12.54 -80.65 12.77
CA MET A 2 12.50 -79.75 11.61
C MET A 2 12.27 -78.33 12.12
N GLN A 3 13.23 -77.42 11.87
CA GLN A 3 13.08 -75.98 12.17
C GLN A 3 12.45 -75.29 10.98
N ALA A 4 11.31 -74.67 11.20
CA ALA A 4 10.65 -73.78 10.24
C ALA A 4 11.29 -72.40 10.31
N LYS A 5 11.81 -71.91 9.18
CA LYS A 5 12.26 -70.47 9.05
C LYS A 5 11.09 -69.63 8.59
N THR A 6 10.68 -68.70 9.46
CA THR A 6 9.67 -67.65 9.15
C THR A 6 10.37 -66.47 8.50
N THR A 7 10.08 -66.22 7.23
CA THR A 7 10.58 -65.02 6.50
C THR A 7 9.57 -63.91 6.69
N GLY A 8 9.93 -62.87 7.45
CA GLY A 8 9.12 -61.67 7.63
C GLY A 8 9.28 -60.73 6.45
N LEU A 9 8.17 -60.36 5.81
CA LEU A 9 8.10 -59.39 4.75
C LEU A 9 7.96 -57.99 5.37
N VAL A 10 9.00 -57.17 5.25
CA VAL A 10 8.96 -55.74 5.68
C VAL A 10 8.39 -54.93 4.52
N LEU A 11 7.13 -54.48 4.65
CA LEU A 11 6.54 -53.46 3.74
C LEU A 11 7.10 -52.08 4.08
N GLY A 12 8.02 -51.60 3.27
CA GLY A 12 8.48 -50.20 3.33
C GLY A 12 7.43 -49.25 2.78
N ALA A 13 6.85 -48.42 3.63
CA ALA A 13 6.01 -47.29 3.21
C ALA A 13 6.88 -46.22 2.58
N VAL A 14 6.77 -46.03 1.27
CA VAL A 14 7.38 -44.90 0.57
C VAL A 14 6.51 -43.67 0.82
N LEU A 15 6.92 -42.79 1.72
CA LEU A 15 6.36 -41.46 1.86
C LEU A 15 6.72 -40.64 0.63
N MET A 16 5.79 -40.47 -0.29
CA MET A 16 5.91 -39.49 -1.38
C MET A 16 5.77 -38.08 -0.78
N ALA A 17 6.89 -37.43 -0.49
CA ALA A 17 6.92 -36.01 -0.25
C ALA A 17 6.56 -35.32 -1.59
N GLY A 18 5.35 -34.76 -1.68
CA GLY A 18 4.99 -33.88 -2.79
C GLY A 18 5.96 -32.69 -2.86
N PRO A 19 6.17 -32.12 -4.05
CA PRO A 19 7.01 -30.93 -4.19
C PRO A 19 6.44 -29.82 -3.33
N ALA A 20 7.23 -29.33 -2.36
CA ALA A 20 6.93 -28.09 -1.67
C ALA A 20 6.95 -26.99 -2.73
N SER A 21 5.81 -26.36 -3.01
CA SER A 21 5.76 -25.23 -3.92
C SER A 21 6.59 -24.10 -3.31
N ALA A 22 7.67 -23.71 -3.99
CA ALA A 22 8.49 -22.59 -3.57
C ALA A 22 7.67 -21.30 -3.63
N TYR A 23 7.93 -20.38 -2.71
CA TYR A 23 7.34 -19.04 -2.73
C TYR A 23 7.69 -18.34 -4.06
N ASP A 24 6.65 -17.86 -4.75
CA ASP A 24 6.78 -17.05 -5.96
C ASP A 24 6.34 -15.61 -5.68
N ALA A 25 7.31 -14.71 -5.60
CA ALA A 25 7.04 -13.27 -5.37
C ALA A 25 6.27 -12.63 -6.53
N TYR A 26 6.32 -13.20 -7.72
CA TYR A 26 5.67 -12.70 -8.93
C TYR A 26 4.33 -13.37 -9.23
N ASP A 27 3.86 -14.25 -8.36
CA ASP A 27 2.54 -14.87 -8.52
C ASP A 27 1.47 -13.77 -8.70
N PRO A 28 0.69 -13.78 -9.79
CA PRO A 28 -0.36 -12.79 -10.03
C PRO A 28 -1.42 -12.74 -8.93
N ASN A 29 -1.57 -13.82 -8.16
CA ASN A 29 -2.48 -13.90 -7.03
C ASN A 29 -1.92 -13.27 -5.73
N ASN A 30 -0.66 -12.86 -5.69
CA ASN A 30 -0.12 -12.10 -4.55
C ASN A 30 -0.59 -10.65 -4.57
N CYS A 31 -1.13 -10.18 -3.45
CA CYS A 31 -1.40 -8.76 -3.23
C CYS A 31 -0.16 -8.11 -2.62
N ASN A 32 0.71 -7.56 -3.47
CA ASN A 32 1.96 -6.92 -3.02
C ASN A 32 1.75 -5.46 -2.56
N GLY A 33 0.53 -4.95 -2.68
CA GLY A 33 0.20 -3.57 -2.32
C GLY A 33 0.06 -2.67 -3.55
N VAL A 34 0.52 -1.45 -3.41
CA VAL A 34 0.50 -0.44 -4.47
C VAL A 34 1.93 -0.09 -4.85
N ASP A 35 2.17 0.00 -6.15
CA ASP A 35 3.46 0.35 -6.71
C ASP A 35 3.43 1.77 -7.27
N TRP A 36 4.57 2.45 -7.23
CA TRP A 36 4.76 3.72 -7.91
C TRP A 36 4.60 3.54 -9.43
N ASP A 37 3.83 4.42 -10.05
CA ASP A 37 3.72 4.51 -11.51
C ASP A 37 3.94 5.97 -11.93
N ASP A 38 5.03 6.22 -12.65
CA ASP A 38 5.41 7.57 -13.10
C ASP A 38 4.35 8.27 -13.94
N GLN A 39 3.55 7.50 -14.67
CA GLN A 39 2.60 8.02 -15.63
C GLN A 39 1.17 8.10 -15.10
N ARG A 40 0.85 7.32 -14.07
CA ARG A 40 -0.51 7.22 -13.54
C ARG A 40 -0.55 7.49 -12.05
N PRO A 41 -1.36 8.44 -11.60
CA PRO A 41 -1.66 8.63 -10.20
C PRO A 41 -2.31 7.39 -9.60
N GLN A 42 -2.03 7.12 -8.34
CA GLN A 42 -2.72 6.11 -7.56
C GLN A 42 -4.23 6.40 -7.50
N VAL A 43 -5.01 5.35 -7.41
CA VAL A 43 -6.46 5.46 -7.30
C VAL A 43 -6.89 5.18 -5.86
N VAL A 44 -7.72 6.07 -5.33
CA VAL A 44 -8.36 5.91 -4.04
C VAL A 44 -9.76 5.36 -4.23
N GLN A 45 -10.08 4.30 -3.53
CA GLN A 45 -11.43 3.78 -3.45
C GLN A 45 -11.96 3.80 -2.02
N LYS A 46 -13.29 3.74 -1.91
CA LYS A 46 -14.02 3.71 -0.65
C LYS A 46 -14.78 2.42 -0.52
N VAL A 47 -14.76 1.83 0.65
CA VAL A 47 -15.56 0.65 0.98
C VAL A 47 -17.04 1.04 1.06
N ILE A 48 -17.89 0.36 0.32
CA ILE A 48 -19.35 0.61 0.25
C ILE A 48 -20.20 -0.58 0.69
N ALA A 49 -19.63 -1.77 0.80
CA ALA A 49 -20.34 -2.98 1.15
C ALA A 49 -20.35 -3.20 2.67
N GLY A 50 -21.49 -3.68 3.19
CA GLY A 50 -21.72 -4.31 4.47
C GLY A 50 -21.12 -3.66 5.73
N PRO A 51 -21.43 -4.19 6.91
CA PRO A 51 -20.84 -3.70 8.16
C PRO A 51 -19.35 -4.10 8.29
N ARG A 52 -18.93 -5.19 7.63
CA ARG A 52 -17.56 -5.69 7.64
C ARG A 52 -17.23 -6.34 6.31
N VAL A 53 -16.14 -5.92 5.69
CA VAL A 53 -15.56 -6.53 4.50
C VAL A 53 -14.21 -7.09 4.90
N HIS A 54 -14.12 -8.42 5.00
CA HIS A 54 -12.90 -9.08 5.39
C HIS A 54 -11.88 -9.07 4.25
N PHE A 55 -10.62 -8.91 4.59
CA PHE A 55 -9.55 -9.15 3.65
C PHE A 55 -9.49 -10.64 3.26
N ILE A 56 -9.13 -10.89 2.03
CA ILE A 56 -8.87 -12.22 1.49
C ILE A 56 -7.35 -12.36 1.36
N LYS A 57 -6.83 -13.51 1.74
CA LYS A 57 -5.41 -13.86 1.70
C LYS A 57 -4.88 -13.96 0.26
N SER A 58 -3.61 -13.71 0.11
CA SER A 58 -2.81 -14.15 -1.03
C SER A 58 -2.40 -15.62 -0.87
N PRO A 59 -1.88 -16.28 -1.93
CA PRO A 59 -1.52 -17.70 -1.86
C PRO A 59 -0.53 -18.05 -0.75
N TYR A 60 0.39 -17.15 -0.43
CA TYR A 60 1.52 -17.39 0.48
C TYR A 60 1.43 -16.61 1.80
N ASP A 61 0.25 -16.10 2.17
CA ASP A 61 0.07 -15.33 3.42
C ASP A 61 0.17 -16.21 4.68
N ASP A 62 -0.04 -17.53 4.55
CA ASP A 62 0.11 -18.48 5.65
C ASP A 62 1.42 -19.24 5.51
N ASP A 63 2.44 -18.87 6.27
CA ASP A 63 3.72 -19.57 6.41
C ASP A 63 4.41 -19.93 5.08
N PHE A 64 4.27 -19.09 4.06
CA PHE A 64 4.81 -19.28 2.71
C PHE A 64 4.34 -20.58 2.04
N THR A 65 3.29 -21.20 2.54
CA THR A 65 2.68 -22.38 1.91
C THR A 65 1.68 -21.96 0.85
N ALA A 66 1.86 -22.41 -0.39
CA ALA A 66 0.96 -22.06 -1.49
C ALA A 66 -0.47 -22.56 -1.21
N THR A 67 -1.43 -21.67 -1.34
CA THR A 67 -2.87 -21.94 -1.21
C THR A 67 -3.59 -21.59 -2.52
N THR A 68 -4.88 -21.89 -2.59
CA THR A 68 -5.75 -21.51 -3.72
C THR A 68 -6.34 -20.10 -3.58
N CYS A 69 -5.86 -19.28 -2.64
CA CYS A 69 -6.28 -17.90 -2.49
C CYS A 69 -5.69 -17.00 -3.61
N PRO A 70 -6.36 -15.90 -4.00
CA PRO A 70 -7.59 -15.40 -3.42
C PRO A 70 -8.84 -16.15 -3.88
N ALA A 71 -9.73 -16.49 -2.95
CA ALA A 71 -11.03 -17.07 -3.23
C ALA A 71 -12.03 -16.65 -2.14
N ASP A 72 -13.30 -16.54 -2.50
CA ASP A 72 -14.37 -16.22 -1.52
C ASP A 72 -14.74 -17.47 -0.70
N THR A 73 -13.79 -17.92 0.10
CA THR A 73 -13.91 -19.06 1.00
C THR A 73 -13.50 -18.68 2.40
N GLU A 74 -13.97 -19.42 3.40
CA GLU A 74 -13.57 -19.22 4.79
C GLU A 74 -12.07 -19.41 5.00
N ALA A 75 -11.46 -20.34 4.29
CA ALA A 75 -10.02 -20.63 4.35
C ALA A 75 -9.16 -19.43 3.89
N CYS A 76 -9.65 -18.67 2.91
CA CYS A 76 -8.97 -17.49 2.40
C CYS A 76 -9.32 -16.21 3.15
N ARG A 77 -10.32 -16.22 4.04
CA ARG A 77 -10.75 -15.04 4.78
C ARG A 77 -9.81 -14.72 5.93
N GLN A 78 -9.34 -13.48 5.98
CA GLN A 78 -8.56 -12.97 7.13
C GLN A 78 -9.50 -12.53 8.27
N LYS A 79 -8.95 -12.47 9.49
CA LYS A 79 -9.67 -11.91 10.65
C LYS A 79 -9.83 -10.39 10.56
N SER A 80 -8.88 -9.73 9.89
CA SER A 80 -8.92 -8.29 9.63
C SER A 80 -10.03 -7.93 8.64
N TYR A 81 -10.64 -6.78 8.83
CA TYR A 81 -11.74 -6.29 8.00
C TYR A 81 -11.74 -4.77 7.93
N LEU A 82 -12.39 -4.26 6.91
CA LEU A 82 -12.73 -2.85 6.75
C LEU A 82 -14.23 -2.66 6.94
N VAL A 83 -14.63 -1.42 7.20
CA VAL A 83 -16.04 -1.03 7.34
C VAL A 83 -16.44 -0.06 6.24
N THR A 84 -17.75 0.06 6.02
CA THR A 84 -18.28 1.06 5.07
C THR A 84 -17.78 2.45 5.43
N GLY A 85 -17.19 3.11 4.47
CA GLY A 85 -16.61 4.44 4.62
C GLY A 85 -15.10 4.47 4.73
N ASP A 86 -14.43 3.34 4.96
CA ASP A 86 -12.98 3.27 4.92
C ASP A 86 -12.45 3.55 3.51
N PHE A 87 -11.28 4.21 3.46
CA PHE A 87 -10.59 4.53 2.20
C PHE A 87 -9.39 3.61 2.03
N VAL A 88 -9.16 3.18 0.82
CA VAL A 88 -8.05 2.30 0.45
C VAL A 88 -7.34 2.82 -0.80
N LEU A 89 -6.04 2.59 -0.87
CA LEU A 89 -5.27 2.67 -2.10
C LEU A 89 -5.45 1.34 -2.84
N ILE A 90 -5.60 1.40 -4.14
CA ILE A 90 -5.78 0.19 -4.94
C ILE A 90 -4.54 -0.12 -5.76
N GLY A 91 -4.14 -1.37 -5.71
CA GLY A 91 -3.14 -1.97 -6.60
C GLY A 91 -3.81 -2.66 -7.79
N LYS A 92 -3.30 -3.83 -8.14
CA LYS A 92 -3.82 -4.63 -9.24
C LYS A 92 -5.16 -5.30 -8.92
N THR A 93 -5.86 -5.74 -9.97
CA THR A 93 -7.04 -6.60 -9.86
C THR A 93 -6.73 -8.02 -10.33
N GLN A 94 -7.36 -9.01 -9.69
CA GLN A 94 -7.26 -10.43 -10.06
C GLN A 94 -8.64 -11.07 -9.96
N GLY A 95 -9.21 -11.41 -11.09
CA GLY A 95 -10.58 -11.91 -11.16
C GLY A 95 -11.57 -10.94 -10.48
N PRO A 96 -12.40 -11.41 -9.52
CA PRO A 96 -13.37 -10.56 -8.84
C PRO A 96 -12.78 -9.77 -7.65
N PHE A 97 -11.45 -9.79 -7.47
CA PHE A 97 -10.78 -9.17 -6.33
C PHE A 97 -9.89 -8.00 -6.76
N THR A 98 -9.79 -7.01 -5.89
CA THR A 98 -8.87 -5.87 -6.00
C THR A 98 -7.89 -5.93 -4.82
N CYS A 99 -6.59 -5.90 -5.12
CA CYS A 99 -5.54 -5.74 -4.11
C CYS A 99 -5.61 -4.33 -3.55
N VAL A 100 -5.66 -4.19 -2.23
CA VAL A 100 -5.78 -2.90 -1.57
C VAL A 100 -4.78 -2.75 -0.45
N VAL A 101 -4.42 -1.50 -0.17
CA VAL A 101 -3.69 -1.08 1.02
C VAL A 101 -4.58 -0.15 1.83
N TYR A 102 -4.77 -0.49 3.09
CA TYR A 102 -5.46 0.33 4.07
C TYR A 102 -4.46 0.95 5.03
N GLN A 103 -4.64 2.21 5.31
CA GLN A 103 -3.89 2.96 6.31
C GLN A 103 -4.88 3.58 7.28
N SER A 104 -4.70 3.33 8.58
CA SER A 104 -5.59 3.93 9.58
C SER A 104 -5.48 5.46 9.55
N PRO A 105 -6.61 6.18 9.52
CA PRO A 105 -6.61 7.64 9.59
C PRO A 105 -6.32 8.18 10.99
N LEU A 106 -6.14 7.31 11.99
CA LEU A 106 -5.93 7.72 13.39
C LEU A 106 -4.46 8.02 13.64
N ALA A 107 -4.18 9.26 14.01
CA ALA A 107 -2.84 9.79 14.24
C ALA A 107 -1.98 8.99 15.23
N ASN A 108 -2.60 8.36 16.22
CA ASN A 108 -1.93 7.66 17.30
C ASN A 108 -1.83 6.14 17.08
N ARG A 109 -2.25 5.64 15.94
CA ARG A 109 -2.27 4.21 15.64
C ARG A 109 -1.85 3.94 14.20
N GLN A 110 -0.62 3.52 14.03
CA GLN A 110 -0.14 3.01 12.75
C GLN A 110 -0.75 1.61 12.53
N VAL A 111 -1.81 1.53 11.77
CA VAL A 111 -2.37 0.27 11.30
C VAL A 111 -2.26 0.25 9.79
N TRP A 112 -1.47 -0.66 9.32
CA TRP A 112 -1.38 -1.02 7.91
C TRP A 112 -2.00 -2.39 7.73
N ALA A 113 -2.80 -2.51 6.70
CA ALA A 113 -3.30 -3.80 6.26
C ALA A 113 -3.29 -3.83 4.74
N LYS A 114 -2.89 -4.94 4.17
CA LYS A 114 -3.00 -5.21 2.73
C LYS A 114 -3.64 -6.56 2.52
N GLY A 115 -4.25 -6.73 1.37
CA GLY A 115 -4.89 -7.97 0.98
C GLY A 115 -5.91 -7.72 -0.12
N TRP A 116 -6.57 -8.76 -0.53
CA TRP A 116 -7.60 -8.70 -1.53
C TRP A 116 -8.95 -8.33 -0.91
N LEU A 117 -9.72 -7.48 -1.58
CA LEU A 117 -11.14 -7.26 -1.28
C LEU A 117 -11.96 -7.58 -2.53
N PRO A 118 -13.22 -8.02 -2.37
CA PRO A 118 -14.13 -8.10 -3.50
C PRO A 118 -14.24 -6.75 -4.20
N THR A 119 -14.02 -6.69 -5.50
CA THR A 119 -14.09 -5.45 -6.28
C THR A 119 -15.46 -4.79 -6.16
N SER A 120 -16.53 -5.59 -6.04
CA SER A 120 -17.89 -5.11 -5.82
C SER A 120 -18.11 -4.39 -4.48
N ALA A 121 -17.19 -4.55 -3.53
CA ALA A 121 -17.26 -3.88 -2.23
C ALA A 121 -16.67 -2.45 -2.26
N LEU A 122 -16.15 -2.01 -3.40
CA LEU A 122 -15.39 -0.79 -3.56
C LEU A 122 -16.06 0.17 -4.56
N THR A 123 -15.87 1.46 -4.35
CA THR A 123 -16.24 2.51 -5.31
C THR A 123 -15.15 3.55 -5.41
N THR A 124 -14.91 4.07 -6.61
CA THR A 124 -13.89 5.09 -6.85
C THR A 124 -14.26 6.39 -6.17
N VAL A 125 -13.28 7.02 -5.53
CA VAL A 125 -13.40 8.38 -5.00
C VAL A 125 -12.89 9.34 -6.06
N VAL A 126 -13.76 10.26 -6.47
CA VAL A 126 -13.40 11.24 -7.49
C VAL A 126 -12.46 12.29 -6.89
N PRO A 127 -11.33 12.60 -7.52
CA PRO A 127 -10.47 13.69 -7.10
C PRO A 127 -11.23 15.03 -7.07
N MET A 128 -10.77 15.97 -6.26
CA MET A 128 -11.36 17.31 -6.18
C MET A 128 -11.01 18.08 -7.46
N PRO A 129 -12.00 18.44 -8.30
CA PRO A 129 -11.69 19.18 -9.51
C PRO A 129 -11.25 20.61 -9.14
N SER A 130 -10.08 21.02 -9.65
CA SER A 130 -9.54 22.37 -9.49
C SER A 130 -9.54 22.91 -8.04
N PRO A 131 -8.79 22.28 -7.12
CA PRO A 131 -8.65 22.79 -5.75
C PRO A 131 -8.11 24.22 -5.75
N LYS A 132 -8.63 25.06 -4.84
CA LYS A 132 -8.06 26.39 -4.61
C LYS A 132 -6.72 26.25 -3.88
N VAL A 133 -5.85 27.23 -3.98
CA VAL A 133 -4.58 27.27 -3.23
C VAL A 133 -4.79 27.03 -1.74
N SER A 134 -5.86 27.59 -1.14
CA SER A 134 -6.21 27.36 0.25
C SER A 134 -6.54 25.92 0.61
N ASP A 135 -6.93 25.11 -0.36
CA ASP A 135 -7.26 23.70 -0.12
C ASP A 135 -6.00 22.84 0.07
N TRP A 136 -4.87 23.33 -0.39
CA TRP A 136 -3.56 22.69 -0.21
C TRP A 136 -2.88 23.06 1.10
N ILE A 137 -2.98 24.33 1.48
CA ILE A 137 -2.24 24.92 2.61
C ILE A 137 -2.65 24.28 3.93
N GLY A 138 -1.68 23.96 4.77
CA GLY A 138 -1.85 23.40 6.12
C GLY A 138 -0.88 22.29 6.42
N THR A 139 -1.03 21.71 7.59
CA THR A 139 -0.28 20.51 7.99
C THR A 139 -1.15 19.28 7.72
N TRP A 140 -0.58 18.37 6.99
CA TRP A 140 -1.19 17.12 6.59
C TRP A 140 -0.52 15.98 7.31
N TYR A 141 -1.30 15.19 8.04
CA TYR A 141 -0.82 14.17 8.92
C TYR A 141 -1.08 12.75 8.37
N HIS A 142 -0.08 11.92 8.48
CA HIS A 142 -0.10 10.49 8.22
C HIS A 142 0.57 9.76 9.40
N PRO A 143 0.15 8.54 9.80
CA PRO A 143 0.87 7.79 10.82
C PRO A 143 2.35 7.61 10.48
N GLY A 144 3.22 8.13 11.34
CA GLY A 144 4.67 8.15 11.15
C GLY A 144 5.24 9.44 10.58
N GLY A 145 4.40 10.37 10.06
CA GLY A 145 4.92 11.60 9.49
C GLY A 145 3.90 12.69 9.24
N GLU A 146 4.40 13.83 8.81
CA GLU A 146 3.59 14.97 8.42
C GLU A 146 4.17 15.68 7.21
N ILE A 147 3.29 16.38 6.49
CA ILE A 147 3.66 17.25 5.39
C ILE A 147 3.04 18.63 5.64
N LYS A 148 3.87 19.65 5.65
CA LYS A 148 3.47 21.05 5.78
C LYS A 148 3.51 21.70 4.40
N ILE A 149 2.37 22.28 4.01
CA ILE A 149 2.23 23.03 2.76
C ILE A 149 1.91 24.48 3.11
N ALA A 150 2.70 25.39 2.60
CA ALA A 150 2.57 26.83 2.83
C ALA A 150 2.62 27.60 1.51
N ARG A 151 2.26 28.90 1.55
CA ARG A 151 2.47 29.77 0.40
C ARG A 151 3.97 29.99 0.20
N GLY A 152 4.44 29.79 -1.02
CA GLY A 152 5.76 30.14 -1.48
C GLY A 152 5.71 31.34 -2.43
N ASP A 153 6.84 31.66 -3.02
CA ASP A 153 7.01 32.76 -3.95
C ASP A 153 6.48 32.41 -5.37
N GLY A 154 6.10 33.44 -6.11
CA GLY A 154 5.74 33.30 -7.52
C GLY A 154 4.52 32.40 -7.80
N GLY A 155 3.58 32.29 -6.85
CA GLY A 155 2.38 31.46 -7.01
C GLY A 155 2.61 29.96 -6.74
N LYS A 156 3.80 29.60 -6.33
CA LYS A 156 4.15 28.23 -5.90
C LYS A 156 3.73 27.98 -4.44
N LEU A 157 3.75 26.71 -4.07
CA LEU A 157 3.59 26.26 -2.70
C LEU A 157 4.92 25.68 -2.21
N GLY A 158 5.37 26.10 -1.03
CA GLY A 158 6.47 25.49 -0.31
C GLY A 158 5.96 24.24 0.42
N ILE A 159 6.66 23.15 0.27
CA ILE A 159 6.28 21.83 0.77
C ILE A 159 7.47 21.28 1.56
N GLU A 160 7.22 20.89 2.80
CA GLU A 160 8.22 20.24 3.65
C GLU A 160 7.54 19.06 4.35
N GLY A 161 8.23 17.93 4.46
CA GLY A 161 7.69 16.76 5.13
C GLY A 161 8.75 15.94 5.83
N GLY A 162 8.33 15.26 6.88
CA GLY A 162 9.16 14.31 7.62
C GLY A 162 8.41 13.01 7.85
N MET A 163 9.13 11.90 7.74
CA MET A 163 8.62 10.55 7.97
C MET A 163 9.57 9.78 8.88
N THR A 164 9.02 9.03 9.82
CA THR A 164 9.76 8.12 10.69
C THR A 164 9.09 6.75 10.70
N VAL A 165 9.84 5.73 10.35
CA VAL A 165 9.38 4.35 10.28
C VAL A 165 10.16 3.52 11.28
N PRO A 166 9.51 2.76 12.19
CA PRO A 166 10.20 1.86 13.10
C PRO A 166 10.99 0.78 12.34
N ALA A 167 12.21 0.54 12.76
CA ALA A 167 13.06 -0.55 12.33
C ALA A 167 13.38 -1.48 13.51
N ALA A 168 14.03 -2.62 13.26
CA ALA A 168 14.24 -3.66 14.28
C ALA A 168 15.00 -3.17 15.54
N GLN A 169 15.91 -2.21 15.41
CA GLN A 169 16.73 -1.69 16.51
C GLN A 169 16.77 -0.15 16.56
N ASP A 170 16.14 0.54 15.60
CA ASP A 170 16.22 1.98 15.45
C ASP A 170 15.02 2.49 14.64
N PHE A 171 15.13 3.69 14.06
CA PHE A 171 14.16 4.29 13.17
C PHE A 171 14.82 4.63 11.84
N HIS A 172 14.10 4.39 10.74
CA HIS A 172 14.45 4.97 9.46
C HIS A 172 13.69 6.28 9.29
N THR A 173 14.38 7.29 8.82
CA THR A 173 13.80 8.62 8.58
C THR A 173 13.89 9.01 7.12
N GLY A 174 12.95 9.84 6.71
CA GLY A 174 12.95 10.48 5.41
C GLY A 174 12.48 11.92 5.53
N GLU A 175 12.92 12.72 4.61
CA GLU A 175 12.54 14.12 4.46
C GLU A 175 12.17 14.36 3.01
N LEU A 176 11.27 15.31 2.79
CA LEU A 176 10.98 15.83 1.46
C LEU A 176 10.89 17.34 1.53
N LYS A 177 11.37 17.98 0.49
CA LYS A 177 11.31 19.42 0.34
C LYS A 177 11.06 19.78 -1.10
N GLY A 178 10.06 20.63 -1.35
CA GLY A 178 9.71 21.02 -2.70
C GLY A 178 9.10 22.40 -2.77
N ASN A 179 9.10 22.93 -3.98
CA ASN A 179 8.46 24.20 -4.29
C ASN A 179 7.79 24.11 -5.67
N ALA A 180 6.48 23.90 -5.71
CA ALA A 180 5.75 23.64 -6.93
C ALA A 180 4.41 24.39 -6.99
N ALA A 181 3.97 24.69 -8.20
CA ALA A 181 2.63 25.22 -8.43
C ALA A 181 1.64 24.07 -8.63
N PRO A 182 0.41 24.16 -8.09
CA PRO A 182 -0.62 23.18 -8.40
C PRO A 182 -1.00 23.23 -9.88
N GLU A 183 -1.08 22.05 -10.49
CA GLU A 183 -1.63 21.85 -11.83
C GLU A 183 -2.95 21.10 -11.71
N ARG A 184 -4.07 21.81 -11.83
CA ARG A 184 -5.42 21.29 -11.56
C ARG A 184 -5.53 20.74 -10.14
N ASP A 185 -5.68 19.43 -9.98
CA ASP A 185 -5.84 18.70 -8.72
C ASP A 185 -4.55 18.04 -8.22
N THR A 186 -3.41 18.34 -8.88
CA THR A 186 -2.12 17.67 -8.64
C THR A 186 -1.01 18.68 -8.37
N ILE A 187 -0.08 18.31 -7.52
CA ILE A 187 1.24 18.93 -7.36
C ILE A 187 2.27 17.83 -7.60
N ALA A 188 3.28 18.10 -8.42
CA ALA A 188 4.39 17.19 -8.65
C ALA A 188 5.73 17.95 -8.56
N PHE A 189 6.71 17.36 -7.91
CA PHE A 189 8.03 17.94 -7.76
C PHE A 189 9.09 16.87 -7.50
N VAL A 190 10.33 17.27 -7.71
CA VAL A 190 11.53 16.55 -7.29
C VAL A 190 12.09 17.28 -6.09
N ASP A 191 12.63 16.56 -5.11
CA ASP A 191 13.33 17.17 -4.00
C ASP A 191 14.48 18.03 -4.52
N ASP A 192 14.65 19.22 -3.93
CA ASP A 192 15.57 20.27 -4.41
C ASP A 192 15.06 21.08 -5.65
N GLY A 193 14.19 20.54 -6.51
CA GLY A 193 13.52 21.29 -7.58
C GLY A 193 14.39 21.76 -8.74
N SER A 194 15.63 21.28 -8.84
CA SER A 194 16.58 21.65 -9.89
C SER A 194 16.36 20.89 -11.20
N ILE A 195 15.68 19.75 -11.15
CA ILE A 195 15.45 18.85 -12.28
C ILE A 195 13.94 18.72 -12.54
N PRO A 196 13.47 18.76 -13.80
CA PRO A 196 12.07 18.49 -14.13
C PRO A 196 11.63 17.11 -13.68
N PHE A 197 10.42 17.00 -13.17
CA PHE A 197 9.82 15.77 -12.62
C PHE A 197 9.94 14.58 -13.60
N GLU A 198 9.78 14.80 -14.90
CA GLU A 198 9.77 13.75 -15.92
C GLU A 198 11.16 13.23 -16.29
N LYS A 199 12.22 13.93 -15.88
CA LYS A 199 13.59 13.63 -16.31
C LYS A 199 14.49 13.03 -15.23
N THR A 200 13.90 12.70 -14.08
CA THR A 200 14.66 12.31 -12.90
C THR A 200 14.58 10.81 -12.67
N GLU A 201 15.72 10.16 -12.57
CA GLU A 201 15.82 8.77 -12.09
C GLU A 201 16.60 8.79 -10.78
N GLY A 202 16.06 8.14 -9.74
CA GLY A 202 16.77 7.94 -8.46
C GLY A 202 16.64 9.06 -7.42
N GLU A 203 16.19 10.25 -7.81
CA GLU A 203 15.91 11.34 -6.88
C GLU A 203 14.54 11.12 -6.18
N CYS A 204 14.34 11.81 -5.04
CA CYS A 204 13.03 11.83 -4.40
C CYS A 204 12.01 12.54 -5.29
N ARG A 205 11.09 11.79 -5.85
CA ARG A 205 9.99 12.28 -6.69
C ARG A 205 8.68 12.13 -5.95
N VAL A 206 7.92 13.21 -5.88
CA VAL A 206 6.68 13.27 -5.13
C VAL A 206 5.56 13.78 -6.01
N ARG A 207 4.44 13.10 -5.95
CA ARG A 207 3.16 13.55 -6.51
C ARG A 207 2.13 13.64 -5.39
N MET A 208 1.34 14.68 -5.41
CA MET A 208 0.26 14.90 -4.44
C MET A 208 -1.03 15.20 -5.17
N GLN A 209 -2.14 14.63 -4.71
CA GLN A 209 -3.46 14.86 -5.29
C GLN A 209 -4.49 15.15 -4.21
N ARG A 210 -5.40 16.09 -4.47
CA ARG A 210 -6.53 16.37 -3.59
C ARG A 210 -7.68 15.41 -3.88
N VAL A 211 -8.01 14.53 -2.91
CA VAL A 211 -9.07 13.53 -3.03
C VAL A 211 -10.08 13.76 -1.91
N GLY A 212 -11.14 14.53 -2.19
CA GLY A 212 -12.09 14.97 -1.17
C GLY A 212 -11.39 15.75 -0.05
N GLN A 213 -11.54 15.29 1.18
CA GLN A 213 -10.88 15.87 2.37
C GLN A 213 -9.43 15.41 2.55
N TRP A 214 -8.95 14.47 1.74
CA TRP A 214 -7.64 13.87 1.88
C TRP A 214 -6.62 14.50 0.93
N LEU A 215 -5.35 14.40 1.29
CA LEU A 215 -4.22 14.54 0.40
C LEU A 215 -3.66 13.14 0.14
N LEU A 216 -3.80 12.65 -1.06
CA LEU A 216 -3.08 11.49 -1.54
C LEU A 216 -1.66 11.94 -1.87
N VAL A 217 -0.69 11.27 -1.29
CA VAL A 217 0.74 11.48 -1.58
C VAL A 217 1.30 10.19 -2.15
N GLU A 218 2.15 10.33 -3.12
CA GLU A 218 2.89 9.23 -3.75
C GLU A 218 4.34 9.65 -3.89
N ASP A 219 5.24 8.75 -3.58
CA ASP A 219 6.67 8.92 -3.85
C ASP A 219 7.27 7.67 -4.49
N ASN A 220 8.40 7.85 -5.16
CA ASN A 220 9.13 6.76 -5.83
C ASN A 220 10.03 5.96 -4.88
N SER A 221 9.79 6.01 -3.57
CA SER A 221 10.62 5.41 -2.52
C SER A 221 12.07 5.94 -2.46
N GLY A 222 12.33 7.06 -3.12
CA GLY A 222 13.61 7.75 -3.11
C GLY A 222 13.73 8.85 -2.04
N CYS A 223 12.70 9.04 -1.20
CA CYS A 223 12.59 10.15 -0.27
C CYS A 223 13.10 9.86 1.14
N GLY A 224 13.86 8.79 1.34
CA GLY A 224 14.37 8.44 2.67
C GLY A 224 15.17 7.16 2.71
N GLY A 225 15.48 6.73 3.91
CA GLY A 225 16.16 5.45 4.15
C GLY A 225 15.33 4.23 3.77
N ALA A 226 15.90 3.06 3.97
CA ALA A 226 15.24 1.80 3.64
C ALA A 226 13.84 1.71 4.26
N THR A 227 12.86 1.28 3.49
CA THR A 227 11.44 1.15 3.88
C THR A 227 10.68 2.44 4.15
N VAL A 228 11.31 3.62 4.04
CA VAL A 228 10.62 4.90 4.16
C VAL A 228 9.88 5.21 2.87
N THR A 229 8.62 5.57 2.99
CA THR A 229 7.80 6.09 1.90
C THR A 229 6.83 7.13 2.45
N PHE A 230 6.59 8.16 1.68
CA PHE A 230 5.53 9.14 1.94
C PHE A 230 4.19 8.76 1.28
N THR A 231 4.18 7.65 0.52
CA THR A 231 2.97 7.20 -0.15
C THR A 231 1.86 6.87 0.84
N GLY A 232 0.73 7.56 0.71
CA GLY A 232 -0.40 7.35 1.59
C GLY A 232 -1.47 8.44 1.55
N LEU A 233 -2.52 8.24 2.36
CA LEU A 233 -3.60 9.20 2.55
C LEU A 233 -3.35 10.03 3.79
N TYR A 234 -3.17 11.32 3.60
CA TYR A 234 -2.93 12.30 4.65
C TYR A 234 -4.20 13.06 4.98
N ARG A 235 -4.40 13.32 6.26
CA ARG A 235 -5.51 14.11 6.76
C ARG A 235 -5.01 15.46 7.26
N ARG A 236 -5.73 16.54 6.93
CA ARG A 236 -5.42 17.86 7.47
C ARG A 236 -5.66 17.88 8.97
N THR A 237 -4.70 18.38 9.73
CA THR A 237 -4.92 18.74 11.14
C THR A 237 -5.77 20.02 11.21
N LYS A 238 -6.67 20.06 12.17
CA LYS A 238 -7.49 21.24 12.44
C LYS A 238 -6.67 22.34 13.09
#